data_935c80f2f1c333e62e0a40a9f45e3fb7
#
_entry.id   935c80f2f1c333e62e0a40a9f45e3fb7
#
_cell.length_a   1.000
_cell.length_b   1.000
_cell.length_c   1.000
_cell.angle_alpha   90.00
_cell.angle_beta   90.00
_cell.angle_gamma   90.00
#
_symmetry.space_group_name_H-M   'P 1'
#
loop_
_entity.id
_entity.type
_entity.pdbx_description
1 polymer ?
#
loop_
_entity_poly.entity_id
_entity_poly.type
_entity_poly.pdbx_seq_one_letter_code
_entity_poly.pdbx_strand_id
1 'polypeptide(L)'
;MNVLKMTDQDLAKKGVLIREDLNVPVKEGVVTSDARIRAALPTIKAGVDAGARVMLMSHLGRPNEGEFESTYSLAPVAEHLGTLLNQTVRLAPDWLDGVEVEEGEVVLCENVRFNTGEKADDEGLSRKMATLCDVFVMDAFGTAHRAQASTHGVARFAPVACAGPLLATELEALGKALDSPARPMAAIVGGSKVSTKLTVLESLSHVVDQLIPGGGIANTFIAAAGYPVGNSLVERDLIDQAKKLIEDAAASGSEIPIPTDVVVGKTFSANTPAIIKNVSDVAEDDMIFDIGPETAAHFARMMHDAGTIV
;
A
#
# COMPACT_ATOMS: atom_id res chain seq x y z
N MET A 1 1.57 -19.61 0.16
CA MET A 1 1.01 -19.23 -1.17
C MET A 1 2.07 -19.52 -2.22
N ASN A 2 1.77 -20.27 -3.29
CA ASN A 2 2.78 -20.64 -4.30
C ASN A 2 2.59 -19.69 -5.50
N VAL A 3 3.47 -18.71 -5.66
CA VAL A 3 3.46 -17.75 -6.78
C VAL A 3 4.67 -18.00 -7.68
N LEU A 4 4.48 -17.83 -8.99
CA LEU A 4 5.58 -17.86 -9.95
C LEU A 4 6.48 -16.65 -9.69
N LYS A 5 7.78 -16.83 -9.55
CA LYS A 5 8.72 -15.75 -9.26
C LYS A 5 9.48 -15.33 -10.52
N MET A 6 9.77 -14.04 -10.64
CA MET A 6 10.60 -13.48 -11.69
C MET A 6 12.00 -14.13 -11.71
N THR A 7 12.56 -14.39 -10.53
CA THR A 7 13.88 -15.01 -10.37
C THR A 7 14.00 -16.43 -10.93
N ASP A 8 12.88 -17.12 -11.12
CA ASP A 8 12.83 -18.48 -11.65
C ASP A 8 12.60 -18.50 -13.17
N GLN A 9 12.48 -17.32 -13.81
CA GLN A 9 12.25 -17.20 -15.23
C GLN A 9 13.55 -16.95 -16.00
N ASP A 10 13.64 -17.52 -17.19
CA ASP A 10 14.62 -17.11 -18.17
C ASP A 10 14.19 -15.79 -18.81
N LEU A 11 14.91 -14.71 -18.52
CA LEU A 11 14.59 -13.36 -18.99
C LEU A 11 15.50 -12.88 -20.13
N ALA A 12 16.53 -13.65 -20.49
CA ALA A 12 17.50 -13.24 -21.51
C ALA A 12 16.81 -12.94 -22.84
N LYS A 13 17.03 -11.75 -23.36
CA LYS A 13 16.47 -11.24 -24.64
C LYS A 13 14.94 -11.10 -24.68
N LYS A 14 14.26 -11.32 -23.56
CA LYS A 14 12.79 -11.18 -23.50
C LYS A 14 12.39 -9.74 -23.22
N GLY A 15 11.23 -9.36 -23.75
CA GLY A 15 10.52 -8.15 -23.33
C GLY A 15 9.92 -8.38 -21.93
N VAL A 16 10.39 -7.66 -20.93
CA VAL A 16 9.93 -7.77 -19.55
C VAL A 16 9.23 -6.48 -19.14
N LEU A 17 7.94 -6.56 -18.88
CA LEU A 17 7.11 -5.44 -18.45
C LEU A 17 6.90 -5.54 -16.93
N ILE A 18 7.49 -4.62 -16.19
CA ILE A 18 7.48 -4.63 -14.72
C ILE A 18 6.54 -3.55 -14.19
N ARG A 19 5.58 -3.94 -13.37
CA ARG A 19 4.70 -3.00 -12.64
C ARG A 19 5.30 -2.67 -11.29
N GLU A 20 5.83 -1.46 -11.17
CA GLU A 20 6.46 -0.92 -9.97
C GLU A 20 5.59 0.12 -9.26
N ASP A 21 5.78 0.34 -7.97
CA ASP A 21 5.20 1.47 -7.24
C ASP A 21 6.21 2.61 -7.15
N LEU A 22 6.27 3.43 -8.20
CA LEU A 22 7.10 4.63 -8.27
C LEU A 22 6.28 5.91 -7.97
N ASN A 23 5.16 5.77 -7.26
CA ASN A 23 4.32 6.90 -6.85
C ASN A 23 4.96 7.64 -5.66
N VAL A 24 5.93 8.46 -5.97
CA VAL A 24 6.73 9.23 -5.03
C VAL A 24 6.31 10.71 -5.02
N PRO A 25 6.58 11.46 -3.92
CA PRO A 25 6.32 12.89 -3.90
C PRO A 25 7.29 13.63 -4.84
N VAL A 26 6.71 14.42 -5.76
CA VAL A 26 7.43 15.30 -6.67
C VAL A 26 7.04 16.74 -6.36
N LYS A 27 8.02 17.61 -6.18
CA LYS A 27 7.81 19.03 -5.99
C LYS A 27 8.67 19.81 -6.96
N GLU A 28 8.07 20.72 -7.72
CA GLU A 28 8.77 21.57 -8.71
C GLU A 28 9.63 20.73 -9.69
N GLY A 29 9.10 19.56 -10.13
CA GLY A 29 9.80 18.66 -11.04
C GLY A 29 10.92 17.82 -10.42
N VAL A 30 11.07 17.84 -9.08
CA VAL A 30 12.12 17.09 -8.37
C VAL A 30 11.49 16.07 -7.43
N VAL A 31 12.01 14.84 -7.45
CA VAL A 31 11.65 13.79 -6.48
C VAL A 31 12.18 14.18 -5.10
N THR A 32 11.29 14.33 -4.11
CA THR A 32 11.64 14.74 -2.75
C THR A 32 11.82 13.58 -1.77
N SER A 33 11.36 12.39 -2.14
CA SER A 33 11.59 11.15 -1.39
C SER A 33 11.63 9.99 -2.36
N ASP A 34 12.72 9.22 -2.34
CA ASP A 34 12.98 8.15 -3.31
C ASP A 34 12.92 6.73 -2.73
N ALA A 35 12.36 6.58 -1.52
CA ALA A 35 12.31 5.29 -0.83
C ALA A 35 11.67 4.17 -1.68
N ARG A 36 10.57 4.46 -2.39
CA ARG A 36 9.91 3.49 -3.28
C ARG A 36 10.74 3.19 -4.52
N ILE A 37 11.41 4.19 -5.09
CA ILE A 37 12.30 3.98 -6.24
C ILE A 37 13.46 3.07 -5.83
N ARG A 38 14.06 3.30 -4.65
CA ARG A 38 15.12 2.45 -4.13
C ARG A 38 14.65 1.02 -3.84
N ALA A 39 13.43 0.84 -3.36
CA ALA A 39 12.85 -0.48 -3.14
C ALA A 39 12.66 -1.27 -4.46
N ALA A 40 12.39 -0.60 -5.58
CA ALA A 40 12.24 -1.20 -6.90
C ALA A 40 13.58 -1.55 -7.59
N LEU A 41 14.70 -0.93 -7.17
CA LEU A 41 15.99 -1.13 -7.83
C LEU A 41 16.44 -2.59 -7.94
N PRO A 42 16.29 -3.45 -6.92
CA PRO A 42 16.71 -4.85 -7.02
C PRO A 42 16.01 -5.59 -8.16
N THR A 43 14.71 -5.37 -8.34
CA THR A 43 13.90 -6.00 -9.38
C THR A 43 14.30 -5.50 -10.77
N ILE A 44 14.46 -4.19 -10.92
CA ILE A 44 14.88 -3.58 -12.18
C ILE A 44 16.28 -4.08 -12.59
N LYS A 45 17.23 -4.09 -11.65
CA LYS A 45 18.59 -4.59 -11.89
C LYS A 45 18.59 -6.07 -12.25
N ALA A 46 17.79 -6.90 -11.60
CA ALA A 46 17.67 -8.31 -11.95
C ALA A 46 17.24 -8.52 -13.41
N GLY A 47 16.32 -7.69 -13.92
CA GLY A 47 15.93 -7.71 -15.33
C GLY A 47 17.09 -7.28 -16.26
N VAL A 48 17.75 -6.19 -15.94
CA VAL A 48 18.89 -5.67 -16.71
C VAL A 48 20.05 -6.66 -16.73
N ASP A 49 20.44 -7.19 -15.58
CA ASP A 49 21.56 -8.14 -15.42
C ASP A 49 21.28 -9.47 -16.14
N ALA A 50 20.02 -9.85 -16.30
CA ALA A 50 19.60 -10.99 -17.09
C ALA A 50 19.63 -10.74 -18.61
N GLY A 51 19.95 -9.53 -19.06
CA GLY A 51 19.93 -9.17 -20.49
C GLY A 51 18.52 -9.04 -21.07
N ALA A 52 17.53 -8.70 -20.24
CA ALA A 52 16.15 -8.44 -20.67
C ALA A 52 16.03 -7.05 -21.31
N ARG A 53 14.99 -6.86 -22.11
CA ARG A 53 14.50 -5.57 -22.60
C ARG A 53 13.46 -5.08 -21.58
N VAL A 54 13.88 -4.16 -20.70
CA VAL A 54 13.10 -3.80 -19.51
C VAL A 54 12.20 -2.60 -19.77
N MET A 55 10.89 -2.80 -19.61
CA MET A 55 9.87 -1.76 -19.59
C MET A 55 9.27 -1.66 -18.19
N LEU A 56 9.16 -0.45 -17.68
CA LEU A 56 8.57 -0.17 -16.37
C LEU A 56 7.23 0.50 -16.52
N MET A 57 6.25 0.06 -15.77
CA MET A 57 4.96 0.73 -15.60
C MET A 57 4.79 1.22 -14.18
N SER A 58 4.31 2.43 -14.01
CA SER A 58 3.89 2.94 -12.70
C SER A 58 2.79 3.97 -12.83
N HIS A 59 2.18 4.30 -11.70
CA HIS A 59 1.30 5.45 -11.60
C HIS A 59 1.96 6.57 -10.78
N LEU A 60 1.56 7.82 -11.03
CA LEU A 60 1.89 8.97 -10.21
C LEU A 60 0.62 9.78 -9.95
N GLY A 61 0.32 10.09 -8.68
CA GLY A 61 -0.81 10.90 -8.30
C GLY A 61 -2.17 10.32 -8.69
N ARG A 62 -3.11 11.22 -8.99
CA ARG A 62 -4.52 10.87 -9.32
C ARG A 62 -5.05 11.70 -10.49
N PRO A 63 -4.46 11.61 -11.69
CA PRO A 63 -4.95 12.33 -12.86
C PRO A 63 -6.31 11.82 -13.30
N ASN A 64 -6.94 12.58 -14.19
CA ASN A 64 -8.09 12.12 -14.97
C ASN A 64 -7.62 11.17 -16.07
N GLU A 65 -8.37 10.09 -16.31
CA GLU A 65 -8.09 9.18 -17.42
C GLU A 65 -8.38 9.86 -18.77
N GLY A 66 -7.57 9.61 -19.76
CA GLY A 66 -7.69 10.20 -21.11
C GLY A 66 -7.07 11.59 -21.25
N GLU A 67 -6.54 12.17 -20.17
CA GLU A 67 -5.95 13.51 -20.18
C GLU A 67 -4.49 13.46 -19.71
N PHE A 68 -3.60 14.12 -20.46
CA PHE A 68 -2.22 14.29 -20.01
C PHE A 68 -2.12 15.54 -19.12
N GLU A 69 -1.61 15.34 -17.91
CA GLU A 69 -1.31 16.40 -16.95
C GLU A 69 0.17 16.35 -16.58
N SER A 70 0.95 17.38 -16.95
CA SER A 70 2.41 17.41 -16.73
C SER A 70 2.81 17.24 -15.26
N THR A 71 1.96 17.66 -14.32
CA THR A 71 2.16 17.47 -12.87
C THR A 71 2.24 15.99 -12.46
N TYR A 72 1.60 15.11 -13.23
CA TYR A 72 1.57 13.68 -12.99
C TYR A 72 2.43 12.88 -13.97
N SER A 73 3.26 13.55 -14.79
CA SER A 73 4.22 12.87 -15.67
C SER A 73 5.30 12.17 -14.84
N LEU A 74 5.69 10.99 -15.29
CA LEU A 74 6.79 10.21 -14.70
C LEU A 74 8.17 10.70 -15.16
N ALA A 75 8.28 11.80 -15.91
CA ALA A 75 9.56 12.34 -16.36
C ALA A 75 10.58 12.59 -15.23
N PRO A 76 10.20 13.24 -14.09
CA PRO A 76 11.12 13.41 -12.95
C PRO A 76 11.57 12.08 -12.33
N VAL A 77 10.70 11.07 -12.37
CA VAL A 77 10.99 9.73 -11.86
C VAL A 77 11.99 9.01 -12.78
N ALA A 78 11.84 9.13 -14.11
CA ALA A 78 12.77 8.58 -15.08
C ALA A 78 14.19 9.14 -14.92
N GLU A 79 14.30 10.46 -14.76
CA GLU A 79 15.58 11.16 -14.52
C GLU A 79 16.25 10.67 -13.22
N HIS A 80 15.48 10.64 -12.12
CA HIS A 80 15.98 10.19 -10.82
C HIS A 80 16.40 8.73 -10.84
N LEU A 81 15.58 7.87 -11.45
CA LEU A 81 15.88 6.43 -11.60
C LEU A 81 17.15 6.22 -12.44
N GLY A 82 17.32 7.00 -13.52
CA GLY A 82 18.53 6.98 -14.34
C GLY A 82 19.79 7.28 -13.54
N THR A 83 19.73 8.26 -12.64
CA THR A 83 20.83 8.58 -11.71
C THR A 83 21.15 7.39 -10.79
N LEU A 84 20.14 6.72 -10.24
CA LEU A 84 20.32 5.58 -9.33
C LEU A 84 20.82 4.32 -10.04
N LEU A 85 20.45 4.10 -11.29
CA LEU A 85 20.90 2.99 -12.12
C LEU A 85 22.24 3.28 -12.80
N ASN A 86 22.72 4.51 -12.78
CA ASN A 86 23.90 4.98 -13.54
C ASN A 86 23.80 4.69 -15.05
N GLN A 87 22.59 4.82 -15.59
CA GLN A 87 22.31 4.69 -17.04
C GLN A 87 21.10 5.57 -17.42
N THR A 88 20.94 5.85 -18.70
CA THR A 88 19.77 6.58 -19.18
C THR A 88 18.50 5.74 -19.03
N VAL A 89 17.47 6.30 -18.41
CA VAL A 89 16.11 5.75 -18.40
C VAL A 89 15.24 6.64 -19.27
N ARG A 90 14.84 6.11 -20.41
CA ARG A 90 14.02 6.84 -21.39
C ARG A 90 12.55 6.78 -20.95
N LEU A 91 11.86 7.93 -20.95
CA LEU A 91 10.41 7.99 -20.81
C LEU A 91 9.74 7.72 -22.17
N ALA A 92 8.75 6.83 -22.21
CA ALA A 92 7.95 6.55 -23.40
C ALA A 92 6.53 7.09 -23.22
N PRO A 93 6.15 8.22 -23.88
CA PRO A 93 4.82 8.80 -23.72
C PRO A 93 3.72 7.96 -24.39
N ASP A 94 3.94 7.47 -25.60
CA ASP A 94 2.95 6.75 -26.43
C ASP A 94 3.22 5.23 -26.45
N TRP A 95 3.50 4.66 -25.30
CA TRP A 95 4.01 3.30 -25.13
C TRP A 95 3.04 2.18 -25.50
N LEU A 96 1.73 2.43 -25.50
CA LEU A 96 0.72 1.39 -25.77
C LEU A 96 0.72 0.87 -27.23
N ASP A 97 1.27 1.63 -28.16
CA ASP A 97 1.36 1.23 -29.57
C ASP A 97 2.69 0.51 -29.90
N GLY A 98 3.47 0.25 -28.88
CA GLY A 98 4.77 -0.44 -28.98
C GLY A 98 5.94 0.45 -28.56
N VAL A 99 6.95 -0.15 -27.96
CA VAL A 99 8.19 0.53 -27.55
C VAL A 99 9.37 -0.32 -27.99
N GLU A 100 10.26 0.27 -28.77
CA GLU A 100 11.56 -0.36 -29.06
C GLU A 100 12.45 -0.26 -27.83
N VAL A 101 12.95 -1.39 -27.36
CA VAL A 101 13.82 -1.51 -26.19
C VAL A 101 14.96 -2.46 -26.51
N GLU A 102 16.18 -2.02 -26.29
CA GLU A 102 17.38 -2.83 -26.49
C GLU A 102 17.69 -3.73 -25.28
N GLU A 103 18.54 -4.75 -25.47
CA GLU A 103 19.00 -5.61 -24.38
C GLU A 103 19.73 -4.78 -23.30
N GLY A 104 19.29 -4.86 -22.05
CA GLY A 104 19.84 -4.10 -20.92
C GLY A 104 19.39 -2.64 -20.84
N GLU A 105 18.60 -2.15 -21.80
CA GLU A 105 17.95 -0.84 -21.73
C GLU A 105 16.78 -0.87 -20.75
N VAL A 106 16.57 0.26 -20.07
CA VAL A 106 15.40 0.50 -19.20
C VAL A 106 14.56 1.62 -19.78
N VAL A 107 13.31 1.35 -20.08
CA VAL A 107 12.32 2.33 -20.52
C VAL A 107 11.21 2.46 -19.48
N LEU A 108 10.90 3.68 -19.08
CA LEU A 108 9.74 3.96 -18.22
C LEU A 108 8.56 4.39 -19.10
N CYS A 109 7.49 3.62 -19.09
CA CYS A 109 6.24 3.99 -19.71
C CYS A 109 5.63 5.18 -18.97
N GLU A 110 5.03 6.13 -19.68
CA GLU A 110 4.32 7.25 -19.07
C GLU A 110 3.15 6.75 -18.22
N ASN A 111 2.78 7.54 -17.22
CA ASN A 111 1.81 7.26 -16.18
C ASN A 111 0.61 6.43 -16.68
N VAL A 112 0.49 5.20 -16.17
CA VAL A 112 -0.59 4.28 -16.57
C VAL A 112 -1.98 4.88 -16.38
N ARG A 113 -2.13 5.82 -15.44
CA ARG A 113 -3.42 6.48 -15.13
C ARG A 113 -3.86 7.52 -16.15
N PHE A 114 -3.04 7.87 -17.12
CA PHE A 114 -3.49 8.65 -18.26
C PHE A 114 -4.32 7.83 -19.26
N ASN A 115 -4.26 6.50 -19.17
CA ASN A 115 -4.99 5.64 -20.11
C ASN A 115 -6.43 5.41 -19.62
N THR A 116 -7.39 5.70 -20.50
CA THR A 116 -8.82 5.41 -20.23
C THR A 116 -9.01 3.91 -20.03
N GLY A 117 -9.67 3.53 -18.94
CA GLY A 117 -9.93 2.14 -18.60
C GLY A 117 -8.92 1.53 -17.61
N GLU A 118 -7.88 2.26 -17.21
CA GLU A 118 -6.91 1.77 -16.22
C GLU A 118 -7.60 1.38 -14.90
N LYS A 119 -8.41 2.28 -14.33
CA LYS A 119 -9.09 2.04 -13.05
C LYS A 119 -10.25 1.04 -13.16
N ALA A 120 -10.81 0.90 -14.36
CA ALA A 120 -11.92 0.00 -14.64
C ALA A 120 -11.48 -1.44 -14.95
N ASP A 121 -10.18 -1.73 -14.95
CA ASP A 121 -9.62 -3.02 -15.36
C ASP A 121 -10.06 -3.41 -16.79
N ASP A 122 -10.05 -2.42 -17.70
CA ASP A 122 -10.54 -2.60 -19.08
C ASP A 122 -9.77 -3.71 -19.81
N GLU A 123 -10.51 -4.64 -20.39
CA GLU A 123 -9.93 -5.80 -21.07
C GLU A 123 -9.14 -5.41 -22.32
N GLY A 124 -9.62 -4.43 -23.09
CA GLY A 124 -8.95 -3.96 -24.30
C GLY A 124 -7.60 -3.33 -23.99
N LEU A 125 -7.55 -2.46 -22.98
CA LEU A 125 -6.32 -1.86 -22.47
C LEU A 125 -5.37 -2.92 -21.92
N SER A 126 -5.87 -3.86 -21.12
CA SER A 126 -5.09 -4.95 -20.54
C SER A 126 -4.44 -5.84 -21.59
N ARG A 127 -5.17 -6.18 -22.67
CA ARG A 127 -4.64 -6.95 -23.79
C ARG A 127 -3.56 -6.16 -24.56
N LYS A 128 -3.75 -4.85 -24.77
CA LYS A 128 -2.71 -4.01 -25.38
C LYS A 128 -1.43 -4.01 -24.56
N MET A 129 -1.52 -3.83 -23.25
CA MET A 129 -0.35 -3.92 -22.33
C MET A 129 0.34 -5.27 -22.44
N ALA A 130 -0.43 -6.37 -22.44
CA ALA A 130 0.11 -7.72 -22.50
C ALA A 130 0.86 -8.02 -23.82
N THR A 131 0.51 -7.38 -24.94
CA THR A 131 1.24 -7.56 -26.20
C THR A 131 2.63 -6.94 -26.21
N LEU A 132 2.95 -6.09 -25.25
CA LEU A 132 4.25 -5.43 -25.15
C LEU A 132 5.35 -6.30 -24.56
N CYS A 133 5.00 -7.46 -23.98
CA CYS A 133 5.98 -8.24 -23.24
C CYS A 133 5.84 -9.76 -23.45
N ASP A 134 6.95 -10.46 -23.25
CA ASP A 134 7.00 -11.90 -23.10
C ASP A 134 6.73 -12.33 -21.66
N VAL A 135 7.15 -11.46 -20.69
CA VAL A 135 6.98 -11.69 -19.25
C VAL A 135 6.46 -10.41 -18.61
N PHE A 136 5.32 -10.51 -17.93
CA PHE A 136 4.81 -9.49 -17.04
C PHE A 136 5.25 -9.78 -15.60
N VAL A 137 5.80 -8.78 -14.93
CA VAL A 137 6.23 -8.85 -13.53
C VAL A 137 5.41 -7.88 -12.68
N MET A 138 4.67 -8.39 -11.73
CA MET A 138 4.01 -7.57 -10.71
C MET A 138 4.94 -7.42 -9.52
N ASP A 139 5.36 -6.20 -9.19
CA ASP A 139 6.25 -5.93 -8.04
C ASP A 139 5.74 -4.81 -7.12
N ALA A 140 4.65 -4.16 -7.51
CA ALA A 140 4.02 -3.08 -6.76
C ALA A 140 3.07 -3.60 -5.68
N PHE A 141 3.57 -4.12 -4.55
CA PHE A 141 2.77 -4.67 -3.45
C PHE A 141 1.67 -3.70 -2.99
N GLY A 142 2.00 -2.42 -2.82
CA GLY A 142 1.05 -1.38 -2.37
C GLY A 142 -0.18 -1.19 -3.27
N THR A 143 -0.16 -1.70 -4.50
CA THR A 143 -1.27 -1.65 -5.47
C THR A 143 -1.84 -3.03 -5.82
N ALA A 144 -1.26 -4.11 -5.31
CA ALA A 144 -1.63 -5.49 -5.67
C ALA A 144 -3.09 -5.85 -5.30
N HIS A 145 -3.67 -5.14 -4.34
CA HIS A 145 -5.07 -5.30 -3.94
C HIS A 145 -6.09 -4.65 -4.90
N ARG A 146 -5.64 -3.97 -5.95
CA ARG A 146 -6.52 -3.24 -6.90
C ARG A 146 -6.65 -4.03 -8.19
N ALA A 147 -7.89 -4.34 -8.59
CA ALA A 147 -8.19 -4.83 -9.92
C ALA A 147 -8.17 -3.64 -10.89
N GLN A 148 -7.01 -3.43 -11.53
CA GLN A 148 -6.77 -2.37 -12.53
C GLN A 148 -6.05 -2.97 -13.74
N ALA A 149 -6.13 -2.33 -14.91
CA ALA A 149 -5.56 -2.87 -16.13
C ALA A 149 -4.05 -3.17 -16.02
N SER A 150 -3.27 -2.25 -15.39
CA SER A 150 -1.82 -2.39 -15.21
C SER A 150 -1.39 -3.33 -14.08
N THR A 151 -2.30 -3.82 -13.24
CA THR A 151 -2.01 -4.74 -12.12
C THR A 151 -2.60 -6.11 -12.33
N HIS A 152 -3.92 -6.18 -12.43
CA HIS A 152 -4.68 -7.43 -12.57
C HIS A 152 -4.90 -7.80 -14.04
N GLY A 153 -5.40 -6.86 -14.85
CA GLY A 153 -5.82 -7.14 -16.22
C GLY A 153 -4.68 -7.65 -17.09
N VAL A 154 -3.54 -6.95 -17.12
CA VAL A 154 -2.37 -7.37 -17.91
C VAL A 154 -1.88 -8.75 -17.52
N ALA A 155 -1.90 -9.11 -16.24
CA ALA A 155 -1.47 -10.43 -15.75
C ALA A 155 -2.33 -11.58 -16.29
N ARG A 156 -3.59 -11.32 -16.62
CA ARG A 156 -4.52 -12.32 -17.21
C ARG A 156 -4.20 -12.65 -18.66
N PHE A 157 -3.56 -11.75 -19.39
CA PHE A 157 -3.34 -11.85 -20.82
C PHE A 157 -1.89 -11.96 -21.23
N ALA A 158 -0.94 -11.62 -20.34
CA ALA A 158 0.48 -11.80 -20.60
C ALA A 158 0.84 -13.29 -20.79
N PRO A 159 1.78 -13.62 -21.69
CA PRO A 159 2.22 -15.00 -21.90
C PRO A 159 2.73 -15.67 -20.61
N VAL A 160 3.47 -14.92 -19.81
CA VAL A 160 3.92 -15.28 -18.47
C VAL A 160 3.64 -14.12 -17.52
N ALA A 161 3.01 -14.39 -16.38
CA ALA A 161 2.83 -13.41 -15.32
C ALA A 161 3.44 -13.95 -14.02
N CYS A 162 4.30 -13.17 -13.37
CA CYS A 162 5.02 -13.58 -12.17
C CYS A 162 5.16 -12.42 -11.16
N ALA A 163 5.52 -12.79 -9.93
CA ALA A 163 5.84 -11.83 -8.89
C ALA A 163 7.31 -11.40 -8.99
N GLY A 164 7.55 -10.12 -8.88
CA GLY A 164 8.89 -9.58 -8.68
C GLY A 164 9.40 -9.87 -7.25
N PRO A 165 10.69 -9.68 -7.00
CA PRO A 165 11.32 -9.93 -5.70
C PRO A 165 10.66 -9.22 -4.52
N LEU A 166 10.24 -7.95 -4.68
CA LEU A 166 9.58 -7.19 -3.63
C LEU A 166 8.23 -7.83 -3.27
N LEU A 167 7.37 -8.03 -4.27
CA LEU A 167 6.04 -8.66 -4.07
C LEU A 167 6.18 -10.07 -3.49
N ALA A 168 7.10 -10.88 -3.99
CA ALA A 168 7.33 -12.24 -3.50
C ALA A 168 7.72 -12.23 -2.02
N THR A 169 8.62 -11.34 -1.60
CA THR A 169 9.06 -11.20 -0.20
C THR A 169 7.90 -10.80 0.71
N GLU A 170 7.08 -9.83 0.31
CA GLU A 170 5.91 -9.40 1.07
C GLU A 170 4.88 -10.53 1.21
N LEU A 171 4.60 -11.25 0.12
CA LEU A 171 3.67 -12.39 0.15
C LEU A 171 4.18 -13.54 1.03
N GLU A 172 5.49 -13.82 1.01
CA GLU A 172 6.10 -14.84 1.88
C GLU A 172 6.03 -14.43 3.35
N ALA A 173 6.32 -13.15 3.66
CA ALA A 173 6.25 -12.62 5.02
C ALA A 173 4.82 -12.72 5.57
N LEU A 174 3.82 -12.28 4.80
CA LEU A 174 2.40 -12.41 5.18
C LEU A 174 1.97 -13.87 5.29
N GLY A 175 2.40 -14.73 4.37
CA GLY A 175 2.11 -16.15 4.43
C GLY A 175 2.61 -16.77 5.74
N LYS A 176 3.87 -16.52 6.11
CA LYS A 176 4.44 -17.00 7.40
C LYS A 176 3.68 -16.45 8.60
N ALA A 177 3.32 -15.16 8.56
CA ALA A 177 2.60 -14.52 9.65
C ALA A 177 1.17 -15.08 9.85
N LEU A 178 0.50 -15.52 8.76
CA LEU A 178 -0.88 -15.98 8.82
C LEU A 178 -1.02 -17.51 8.93
N ASP A 179 -0.12 -18.28 8.30
CA ASP A 179 -0.25 -19.75 8.26
C ASP A 179 0.22 -20.39 9.59
N SER A 180 1.26 -19.86 10.23
CA SER A 180 1.85 -20.43 11.45
C SER A 180 2.51 -19.34 12.30
N PRO A 181 1.74 -18.38 12.83
CA PRO A 181 2.30 -17.27 13.60
C PRO A 181 2.92 -17.73 14.92
N ALA A 182 4.05 -17.13 15.27
CA ALA A 182 4.51 -17.19 16.66
C ALA A 182 3.55 -16.37 17.52
N ARG A 183 3.08 -16.94 18.64
CA ARG A 183 2.12 -16.31 19.54
C ARG A 183 2.82 -15.61 20.71
N PRO A 184 2.24 -14.53 21.27
CA PRO A 184 1.01 -13.85 20.83
C PRO A 184 1.17 -13.18 19.47
N MET A 185 0.10 -13.20 18.67
CA MET A 185 0.05 -12.48 17.41
C MET A 185 -0.73 -11.17 17.58
N ALA A 186 -0.10 -10.05 17.24
CA ALA A 186 -0.71 -8.74 17.25
C ALA A 186 -0.94 -8.21 15.82
N ALA A 187 -2.09 -7.62 15.56
CA ALA A 187 -2.34 -6.87 14.34
C ALA A 187 -2.64 -5.41 14.65
N ILE A 188 -2.03 -4.50 13.88
CA ILE A 188 -2.31 -3.05 13.95
C ILE A 188 -3.01 -2.65 12.67
N VAL A 189 -4.25 -2.16 12.79
CA VAL A 189 -5.06 -1.73 11.65
C VAL A 189 -5.35 -0.24 11.77
N GLY A 190 -4.62 0.56 11.01
CA GLY A 190 -4.83 2.00 10.93
C GLY A 190 -5.70 2.41 9.74
N GLY A 191 -6.30 3.58 9.83
CA GLY A 191 -7.08 4.18 8.76
C GLY A 191 -8.05 5.26 9.26
N SER A 192 -8.71 5.93 8.32
CA SER A 192 -9.66 6.99 8.64
C SER A 192 -11.08 6.46 8.91
N LYS A 193 -11.45 5.29 8.35
CA LYS A 193 -12.82 4.77 8.37
C LYS A 193 -12.86 3.27 8.61
N VAL A 194 -13.70 2.83 9.55
CA VAL A 194 -14.01 1.43 9.83
C VAL A 194 -14.66 0.77 8.61
N SER A 195 -15.61 1.44 7.95
CA SER A 195 -16.35 0.92 6.78
C SER A 195 -15.45 0.39 5.67
N THR A 196 -14.27 0.99 5.48
CA THR A 196 -13.30 0.55 4.46
C THR A 196 -12.45 -0.64 4.90
N LYS A 197 -12.48 -1.02 6.18
CA LYS A 197 -11.64 -2.06 6.78
C LYS A 197 -12.44 -3.11 7.57
N LEU A 198 -13.77 -2.99 7.62
CA LEU A 198 -14.60 -3.84 8.47
C LEU A 198 -14.35 -5.33 8.24
N THR A 199 -14.37 -5.79 6.98
CA THR A 199 -14.10 -7.21 6.63
C THR A 199 -12.70 -7.66 7.08
N VAL A 200 -11.71 -6.75 6.99
CA VAL A 200 -10.33 -7.05 7.43
C VAL A 200 -10.29 -7.14 8.96
N LEU A 201 -10.95 -6.23 9.68
CA LEU A 201 -11.03 -6.25 11.15
C LEU A 201 -11.73 -7.52 11.64
N GLU A 202 -12.87 -7.89 11.02
CA GLU A 202 -13.60 -9.12 11.31
C GLU A 202 -12.72 -10.36 11.07
N SER A 203 -12.06 -10.43 9.92
CA SER A 203 -11.21 -11.58 9.58
C SER A 203 -10.02 -11.70 10.53
N LEU A 204 -9.36 -10.59 10.86
CA LEU A 204 -8.21 -10.57 11.75
C LEU A 204 -8.59 -10.88 13.19
N SER A 205 -9.74 -10.41 13.71
CA SER A 205 -10.17 -10.67 15.08
C SER A 205 -10.29 -12.17 15.43
N HIS A 206 -10.47 -13.02 14.41
CA HIS A 206 -10.50 -14.48 14.60
C HIS A 206 -9.12 -15.16 14.49
N VAL A 207 -8.09 -14.45 14.07
CA VAL A 207 -6.76 -15.01 13.79
C VAL A 207 -5.72 -14.54 14.79
N VAL A 208 -5.85 -13.29 15.26
CA VAL A 208 -4.88 -12.65 16.16
C VAL A 208 -5.26 -12.76 17.63
N ASP A 209 -4.26 -12.67 18.50
CA ASP A 209 -4.50 -12.58 19.96
C ASP A 209 -4.82 -11.13 20.37
N GLN A 210 -4.29 -10.15 19.62
CA GLN A 210 -4.46 -8.72 19.88
C GLN A 210 -4.71 -7.96 18.58
N LEU A 211 -5.84 -7.26 18.49
CA LEU A 211 -6.18 -6.40 17.37
C LEU A 211 -6.20 -4.93 17.83
N ILE A 212 -5.25 -4.15 17.36
CA ILE A 212 -5.07 -2.74 17.75
C ILE A 212 -5.58 -1.84 16.63
N PRO A 213 -6.77 -1.23 16.78
CA PRO A 213 -7.25 -0.21 15.86
C PRO A 213 -6.49 1.10 16.06
N GLY A 214 -6.10 1.76 14.95
CA GLY A 214 -5.39 3.04 14.96
C GLY A 214 -6.08 4.12 14.13
N GLY A 215 -5.68 5.38 14.32
CA GLY A 215 -6.21 6.53 13.60
C GLY A 215 -7.70 6.75 13.81
N GLY A 216 -8.42 7.19 12.77
CA GLY A 216 -9.88 7.40 12.84
C GLY A 216 -10.69 6.13 13.11
N ILE A 217 -10.16 4.95 12.78
CA ILE A 217 -10.76 3.68 13.14
C ILE A 217 -10.84 3.55 14.67
N ALA A 218 -9.76 3.88 15.39
CA ALA A 218 -9.72 3.81 16.86
C ALA A 218 -10.83 4.65 17.51
N ASN A 219 -11.16 5.82 16.95
CA ASN A 219 -12.21 6.68 17.51
C ASN A 219 -13.59 6.00 17.50
N THR A 220 -13.89 5.19 16.47
CA THR A 220 -15.14 4.41 16.45
C THR A 220 -15.15 3.32 17.52
N PHE A 221 -14.01 2.68 17.78
CA PHE A 221 -13.88 1.70 18.86
C PHE A 221 -13.91 2.34 20.25
N ILE A 222 -13.30 3.52 20.42
CA ILE A 222 -13.41 4.32 21.66
C ILE A 222 -14.87 4.66 21.95
N ALA A 223 -15.61 5.13 20.94
CA ALA A 223 -17.04 5.40 21.07
C ALA A 223 -17.86 4.13 21.37
N ALA A 224 -17.52 2.99 20.74
CA ALA A 224 -18.16 1.69 20.99
C ALA A 224 -17.92 1.18 22.41
N ALA A 225 -16.79 1.52 23.02
CA ALA A 225 -16.49 1.24 24.41
C ALA A 225 -17.19 2.20 25.39
N GLY A 226 -17.94 3.20 24.89
CA GLY A 226 -18.74 4.12 25.69
C GLY A 226 -18.01 5.41 26.10
N TYR A 227 -16.84 5.69 25.56
CA TYR A 227 -16.10 6.92 25.85
C TYR A 227 -16.47 8.06 24.88
N PRO A 228 -16.37 9.34 25.33
CA PRO A 228 -16.59 10.47 24.47
C PRO A 228 -15.48 10.63 23.43
N VAL A 229 -15.83 11.05 22.22
CA VAL A 229 -14.90 11.29 21.11
C VAL A 229 -14.98 12.70 20.54
N GLY A 230 -15.84 13.55 21.11
CA GLY A 230 -16.04 14.96 20.69
C GLY A 230 -16.32 15.12 19.20
N ASN A 231 -15.59 16.05 18.57
CA ASN A 231 -15.62 16.32 17.12
C ASN A 231 -14.63 15.46 16.31
N SER A 232 -14.15 14.37 16.89
CA SER A 232 -13.22 13.45 16.20
C SER A 232 -13.88 12.80 14.98
N LEU A 233 -13.05 12.40 14.01
CA LEU A 233 -13.49 11.55 12.91
C LEU A 233 -14.01 10.22 13.46
N VAL A 234 -15.29 9.94 13.32
CA VAL A 234 -15.96 8.74 13.85
C VAL A 234 -17.11 8.32 12.92
N GLU A 235 -17.28 7.03 12.69
CA GLU A 235 -18.42 6.49 11.95
C GLU A 235 -19.50 6.01 12.94
N ARG A 236 -20.44 6.91 13.26
CA ARG A 236 -21.47 6.68 14.29
C ARG A 236 -22.38 5.50 13.96
N ASP A 237 -22.66 5.27 12.68
CA ASP A 237 -23.50 4.16 12.20
C ASP A 237 -22.82 2.78 12.36
N LEU A 238 -21.52 2.74 12.66
CA LEU A 238 -20.74 1.52 12.84
C LEU A 238 -20.37 1.25 14.30
N ILE A 239 -20.82 2.07 15.26
CA ILE A 239 -20.52 1.89 16.68
C ILE A 239 -21.02 0.53 17.20
N ASP A 240 -22.23 0.12 16.82
CA ASP A 240 -22.79 -1.16 17.25
C ASP A 240 -22.00 -2.35 16.69
N GLN A 241 -21.50 -2.24 15.46
CA GLN A 241 -20.64 -3.27 14.85
C GLN A 241 -19.27 -3.33 15.51
N ALA A 242 -18.66 -2.18 15.82
CA ALA A 242 -17.40 -2.11 16.54
C ALA A 242 -17.54 -2.68 17.96
N LYS A 243 -18.68 -2.41 18.65
CA LYS A 243 -18.99 -2.99 19.96
C LYS A 243 -19.09 -4.51 19.88
N LYS A 244 -19.79 -5.02 18.88
CA LYS A 244 -19.89 -6.46 18.64
C LYS A 244 -18.52 -7.08 18.40
N LEU A 245 -17.64 -6.45 17.63
CA LEU A 245 -16.26 -6.94 17.41
C LEU A 245 -15.46 -7.01 18.72
N ILE A 246 -15.59 -6.04 19.62
CA ILE A 246 -14.95 -6.07 20.93
C ILE A 246 -15.47 -7.26 21.75
N GLU A 247 -16.78 -7.46 21.78
CA GLU A 247 -17.43 -8.55 22.52
C GLU A 247 -17.04 -9.93 21.95
N ASP A 248 -17.08 -10.10 20.64
CA ASP A 248 -16.73 -11.33 19.93
C ASP A 248 -15.22 -11.68 20.13
N ALA A 249 -14.34 -10.68 20.06
CA ALA A 249 -12.92 -10.86 20.34
C ALA A 249 -12.70 -11.35 21.78
N ALA A 250 -13.30 -10.70 22.75
CA ALA A 250 -13.20 -11.11 24.15
C ALA A 250 -13.74 -12.53 24.38
N ALA A 251 -14.84 -12.90 23.73
CA ALA A 251 -15.43 -14.23 23.81
C ALA A 251 -14.54 -15.32 23.19
N SER A 252 -13.74 -14.97 22.19
CA SER A 252 -12.78 -15.88 21.51
C SER A 252 -11.40 -15.94 22.19
N GLY A 253 -11.17 -15.15 23.25
CA GLY A 253 -9.90 -15.07 23.96
C GLY A 253 -8.89 -14.10 23.32
N SER A 254 -9.35 -13.27 22.38
CA SER A 254 -8.58 -12.19 21.77
C SER A 254 -8.91 -10.85 22.46
N GLU A 255 -8.07 -9.84 22.23
CA GLU A 255 -8.24 -8.51 22.81
C GLU A 255 -8.26 -7.42 21.75
N ILE A 256 -9.20 -6.47 21.89
CA ILE A 256 -9.19 -5.18 21.18
C ILE A 256 -8.96 -4.09 22.24
N PRO A 257 -7.71 -3.69 22.49
CA PRO A 257 -7.42 -2.75 23.56
C PRO A 257 -7.89 -1.34 23.19
N ILE A 258 -8.54 -0.69 24.17
CA ILE A 258 -9.03 0.68 24.04
C ILE A 258 -8.01 1.63 24.69
N PRO A 259 -7.66 2.74 24.03
CA PRO A 259 -6.77 3.76 24.62
C PRO A 259 -7.28 4.27 25.96
N THR A 260 -6.38 4.43 26.94
CA THR A 260 -6.67 5.02 28.24
C THR A 260 -6.49 6.54 28.25
N ASP A 261 -5.55 7.02 27.44
CA ASP A 261 -5.28 8.43 27.21
C ASP A 261 -5.10 8.73 25.73
N VAL A 262 -5.37 9.96 25.34
CA VAL A 262 -5.38 10.45 23.97
C VAL A 262 -4.75 11.82 23.86
N VAL A 263 -4.24 12.15 22.68
CA VAL A 263 -3.79 13.48 22.31
C VAL A 263 -4.91 14.16 21.53
N VAL A 264 -5.39 15.28 22.03
CA VAL A 264 -6.47 16.05 21.44
C VAL A 264 -6.04 17.45 21.02
N GLY A 265 -6.78 18.02 20.09
CA GLY A 265 -6.71 19.44 19.73
C GLY A 265 -8.07 19.97 19.33
N LYS A 266 -8.19 21.30 19.15
CA LYS A 266 -9.47 21.94 18.84
C LYS A 266 -9.73 22.09 17.33
N THR A 267 -8.68 22.06 16.53
CA THR A 267 -8.75 22.24 15.08
C THR A 267 -7.76 21.32 14.39
N PHE A 268 -8.10 20.83 13.21
CA PHE A 268 -7.17 20.04 12.39
C PHE A 268 -6.17 20.97 11.69
N SER A 269 -5.09 21.28 12.39
CA SER A 269 -4.03 22.17 11.91
C SER A 269 -2.69 21.81 12.54
N ALA A 270 -1.60 21.94 11.78
CA ALA A 270 -0.23 21.69 12.26
C ALA A 270 0.17 22.58 13.44
N ASN A 271 -0.49 23.73 13.61
CA ASN A 271 -0.20 24.70 14.68
C ASN A 271 -1.15 24.54 15.89
N THR A 272 -2.05 23.56 15.88
CA THR A 272 -2.94 23.30 17.01
C THR A 272 -2.15 22.79 18.20
N PRO A 273 -2.31 23.38 19.40
CA PRO A 273 -1.69 22.85 20.61
C PRO A 273 -2.18 21.43 20.88
N ALA A 274 -1.23 20.50 21.07
CA ALA A 274 -1.51 19.13 21.47
C ALA A 274 -1.77 19.09 22.99
N ILE A 275 -2.90 18.51 23.40
CA ILE A 275 -3.29 18.37 24.81
C ILE A 275 -3.49 16.88 25.09
N ILE A 276 -2.81 16.37 26.11
CA ILE A 276 -2.99 15.00 26.60
C ILE A 276 -4.19 14.97 27.54
N LYS A 277 -5.12 14.05 27.33
CA LYS A 277 -6.28 13.83 28.18
C LYS A 277 -6.51 12.35 28.44
N ASN A 278 -7.09 12.01 29.60
CA ASN A 278 -7.72 10.73 29.78
C ASN A 278 -8.85 10.59 28.74
N VAL A 279 -9.07 9.40 28.20
CA VAL A 279 -10.09 9.16 27.18
C VAL A 279 -11.51 9.53 27.67
N SER A 280 -11.78 9.40 28.98
CA SER A 280 -13.04 9.80 29.62
C SER A 280 -13.26 11.31 29.66
N ASP A 281 -12.21 12.12 29.53
CA ASP A 281 -12.23 13.58 29.70
C ASP A 281 -12.23 14.34 28.37
N VAL A 282 -12.43 13.64 27.26
CA VAL A 282 -12.56 14.25 25.93
C VAL A 282 -13.82 15.13 25.88
N ALA A 283 -13.64 16.41 25.60
CA ALA A 283 -14.72 17.38 25.53
C ALA A 283 -15.43 17.33 24.17
N GLU A 284 -16.64 17.89 24.10
CA GLU A 284 -17.46 17.91 22.86
C GLU A 284 -16.74 18.58 21.68
N ASP A 285 -15.90 19.59 21.94
CA ASP A 285 -15.17 20.35 20.93
C ASP A 285 -13.72 19.83 20.70
N ASP A 286 -13.33 18.74 21.35
CA ASP A 286 -12.04 18.08 21.13
C ASP A 286 -12.05 17.21 19.86
N MET A 287 -10.91 17.13 19.21
CA MET A 287 -10.62 16.18 18.14
C MET A 287 -9.45 15.30 18.57
N ILE A 288 -9.63 13.99 18.61
CA ILE A 288 -8.59 13.02 18.92
C ILE A 288 -7.70 12.86 17.68
N PHE A 289 -6.41 13.09 17.83
CA PHE A 289 -5.40 12.97 16.75
C PHE A 289 -4.47 11.80 16.93
N ASP A 290 -4.21 11.38 18.18
CA ASP A 290 -3.33 10.25 18.46
C ASP A 290 -3.65 9.64 19.85
N ILE A 291 -3.03 8.49 20.13
CA ILE A 291 -2.99 7.91 21.46
C ILE A 291 -2.09 8.75 22.39
N GLY A 292 -2.38 8.74 23.68
CA GLY A 292 -1.54 9.39 24.68
C GLY A 292 -0.32 8.53 25.07
N PRO A 293 0.60 9.11 25.87
CA PRO A 293 1.84 8.44 26.26
C PRO A 293 1.64 7.17 27.12
N GLU A 294 0.59 7.10 27.94
CA GLU A 294 0.28 5.89 28.73
C GLU A 294 -0.17 4.74 27.82
N THR A 295 -1.06 5.03 26.88
CA THR A 295 -1.51 4.06 25.87
C THR A 295 -0.34 3.63 24.99
N ALA A 296 0.51 4.58 24.53
CA ALA A 296 1.69 4.26 23.75
C ALA A 296 2.65 3.32 24.50
N ALA A 297 2.89 3.58 25.77
CA ALA A 297 3.72 2.72 26.61
C ALA A 297 3.08 1.32 26.82
N HIS A 298 1.76 1.24 26.92
CA HIS A 298 1.04 -0.03 26.99
C HIS A 298 1.17 -0.81 25.68
N PHE A 299 0.88 -0.19 24.55
CA PHE A 299 1.00 -0.84 23.24
C PHE A 299 2.44 -1.24 22.90
N ALA A 300 3.43 -0.44 23.33
CA ALA A 300 4.84 -0.81 23.17
C ALA A 300 5.19 -2.11 23.92
N ARG A 301 4.64 -2.32 25.13
CA ARG A 301 4.82 -3.60 25.86
C ARG A 301 4.15 -4.76 25.12
N MET A 302 2.91 -4.57 24.64
CA MET A 302 2.21 -5.59 23.86
C MET A 302 3.02 -6.00 22.62
N MET A 303 3.60 -5.02 21.91
CA MET A 303 4.45 -5.29 20.73
C MET A 303 5.76 -5.99 21.10
N HIS A 304 6.37 -5.61 22.23
CA HIS A 304 7.58 -6.28 22.72
C HIS A 304 7.34 -7.76 23.05
N ASP A 305 6.18 -8.07 23.60
CA ASP A 305 5.81 -9.43 24.02
C ASP A 305 5.22 -10.27 22.87
N ALA A 306 4.86 -9.63 21.74
CA ALA A 306 4.30 -10.32 20.59
C ALA A 306 5.35 -11.19 19.88
N GLY A 307 4.97 -12.41 19.53
CA GLY A 307 5.77 -13.30 18.68
C GLY A 307 5.66 -12.97 17.20
N THR A 308 4.51 -12.41 16.79
CA THR A 308 4.24 -11.97 15.40
C THR A 308 3.49 -10.64 15.42
N ILE A 309 3.90 -9.70 14.57
CA ILE A 309 3.23 -8.41 14.36
C ILE A 309 2.89 -8.23 12.88
N VAL A 310 1.62 -7.86 12.60
CA VAL A 310 1.12 -7.55 11.25
C VAL A 310 0.53 -6.15 11.21
#